data_baa7bfbb417a64703f8a8cc6ea5ed060
#
_entry.id   baa7bfbb417a64703f8a8cc6ea5ed060
#
_cell.length_a   1.000
_cell.length_b   1.000
_cell.length_c   1.000
_cell.angle_alpha   90.00
_cell.angle_beta   90.00
_cell.angle_gamma   90.00
#
_symmetry.space_group_name_H-M   'P 1'
#
loop_
_entity.id
_entity.type
_entity.pdbx_description
1 polymer ?
#
loop_
_entity_poly.entity_id
_entity_poly.type
_entity_poly.pdbx_seq_one_letter_code
_entity_poly.pdbx_strand_id
1 'polypeptide(L)'
;MSALLDRSTIFVREHVGMFKAANAYDLLDPATGAVVGLVQERVGGFFRKMMKFTQWKTRMSFHIEFHDLEGGRDEVVLTVSRPFTWFRSVVTVADGTGRVLGRFRQKLLSISPKMWVLDPAGNEVAFLKGDWKGWNFTFTDAAAHVLGTVTKKWAGIGKEFFTSADNYVIDISPACQGADLRRLLLAAPITADMVYKEYA
;
A
#
# COMPACT_ATOMS: atom_id res chain seq x y z
N MET A 1 6.60 11.93 16.10
CA MET A 1 6.92 10.86 15.13
C MET A 1 5.87 9.79 15.33
N SER A 2 5.36 9.22 14.26
CA SER A 2 4.34 8.16 14.33
C SER A 2 5.04 6.82 14.55
N ALA A 3 4.68 6.11 15.62
CA ALA A 3 5.26 4.81 15.92
C ALA A 3 4.89 3.76 14.84
N LEU A 4 3.73 3.91 14.21
CA LEU A 4 3.33 3.09 13.07
C LEU A 4 4.36 3.12 11.94
N LEU A 5 4.86 4.31 11.59
CA LEU A 5 5.77 4.51 10.46
C LEU A 5 7.22 4.06 10.73
N ASP A 6 7.56 3.85 12.01
CA ASP A 6 8.89 3.40 12.43
C ASP A 6 8.98 1.85 12.58
N ARG A 7 7.83 1.15 12.45
CA ARG A 7 7.79 -0.31 12.53
C ARG A 7 8.52 -0.95 11.34
N SER A 8 9.28 -2.00 11.62
CA SER A 8 9.93 -2.81 10.56
C SER A 8 9.00 -3.86 9.97
N THR A 9 8.06 -4.38 10.76
CA THR A 9 7.15 -5.44 10.34
C THR A 9 5.72 -5.06 10.67
N ILE A 10 4.81 -5.18 9.68
CA ILE A 10 3.39 -4.88 9.81
C ILE A 10 2.59 -5.99 9.15
N PHE A 11 1.59 -6.50 9.87
CA PHE A 11 0.59 -7.38 9.29
C PHE A 11 -0.58 -6.56 8.76
N VAL A 12 -0.91 -6.74 7.49
CA VAL A 12 -2.02 -6.07 6.80
C VAL A 12 -3.17 -7.05 6.68
N ARG A 13 -4.33 -6.66 7.20
CA ARG A 13 -5.58 -7.42 7.14
C ARG A 13 -6.62 -6.64 6.37
N GLU A 14 -7.03 -7.17 5.22
CA GLU A 14 -8.13 -6.55 4.47
C GLU A 14 -9.47 -6.79 5.14
N HIS A 15 -10.29 -5.75 5.19
CA HIS A 15 -11.69 -5.88 5.56
C HIS A 15 -12.48 -6.54 4.44
N VAL A 16 -12.88 -7.80 4.60
CA VAL A 16 -13.71 -8.54 3.65
C VAL A 16 -15.19 -8.36 4.01
N GLY A 17 -16.01 -7.82 3.10
CA GLY A 17 -17.45 -7.67 3.36
C GLY A 17 -18.26 -7.52 2.08
N MET A 18 -19.49 -8.10 2.06
CA MET A 18 -20.39 -8.12 0.89
C MET A 18 -20.92 -6.75 0.45
N PHE A 19 -20.74 -5.70 1.25
CA PHE A 19 -21.29 -4.35 0.99
C PHE A 19 -20.21 -3.26 0.99
N LYS A 20 -18.99 -3.58 0.55
CA LYS A 20 -17.90 -2.60 0.54
C LYS A 20 -18.18 -1.42 -0.38
N ALA A 21 -18.39 -0.25 0.23
CA ALA A 21 -18.38 1.02 -0.49
C ALA A 21 -16.95 1.54 -0.72
N ALA A 22 -15.98 1.14 0.13
CA ALA A 22 -14.58 1.57 0.10
C ALA A 22 -13.65 0.42 0.52
N ASN A 23 -12.39 0.44 0.04
CA ASN A 23 -11.36 -0.47 0.52
C ASN A 23 -10.88 -0.01 1.90
N ALA A 24 -10.73 -0.94 2.83
CA ALA A 24 -10.20 -0.69 4.16
C ALA A 24 -9.29 -1.84 4.60
N TYR A 25 -8.22 -1.50 5.34
CA TYR A 25 -7.25 -2.46 5.87
C TYR A 25 -6.89 -2.10 7.30
N ASP A 26 -6.85 -3.08 8.18
CA ASP A 26 -6.21 -2.93 9.48
C ASP A 26 -4.70 -3.15 9.35
N LEU A 27 -3.93 -2.33 10.02
CA LEU A 27 -2.51 -2.52 10.22
C LEU A 27 -2.29 -3.04 11.64
N LEU A 28 -1.75 -4.25 11.77
CA LEU A 28 -1.59 -4.91 13.05
C LEU A 28 -0.11 -5.10 13.38
N ASP A 29 0.18 -5.02 14.67
CA ASP A 29 1.44 -5.49 15.23
C ASP A 29 1.48 -7.02 15.15
N PRO A 30 2.43 -7.61 14.43
CA PRO A 30 2.49 -9.06 14.27
C PRO A 30 2.85 -9.82 15.55
N ALA A 31 3.44 -9.16 16.56
CA ALA A 31 3.80 -9.80 17.83
C ALA A 31 2.61 -9.90 18.79
N THR A 32 1.72 -8.90 18.79
CA THR A 32 0.62 -8.77 19.74
C THR A 32 -0.75 -8.99 19.10
N GLY A 33 -0.87 -8.87 17.77
CA GLY A 33 -2.14 -8.85 17.05
C GLY A 33 -2.95 -7.58 17.26
N ALA A 34 -2.41 -6.59 17.97
CA ALA A 34 -3.10 -5.32 18.22
C ALA A 34 -3.20 -4.51 16.92
N VAL A 35 -4.35 -3.86 16.70
CA VAL A 35 -4.51 -2.89 15.62
C VAL A 35 -3.75 -1.62 15.99
N VAL A 36 -2.76 -1.28 15.19
CA VAL A 36 -1.88 -0.11 15.38
C VAL A 36 -2.16 0.99 14.36
N GLY A 37 -2.89 0.66 13.30
CA GLY A 37 -3.27 1.62 12.27
C GLY A 37 -4.42 1.13 11.42
N LEU A 38 -4.96 2.03 10.63
CA LEU A 38 -6.06 1.80 9.70
C LEU A 38 -5.73 2.45 8.36
N VAL A 39 -6.06 1.77 7.28
CA VAL A 39 -5.99 2.35 5.93
C VAL A 39 -7.38 2.40 5.36
N GLN A 40 -7.79 3.57 4.90
CA GLN A 40 -9.13 3.80 4.35
C GLN A 40 -9.07 4.54 3.02
N GLU A 41 -9.92 4.11 2.08
CA GLU A 41 -10.18 4.87 0.87
C GLU A 41 -11.25 5.93 1.15
N ARG A 42 -10.92 7.21 0.98
CA ARG A 42 -11.92 8.29 0.97
C ARG A 42 -12.72 8.27 -0.32
N VAL A 43 -13.97 7.88 -0.21
CA VAL A 43 -14.89 7.81 -1.35
C VAL A 43 -15.65 9.11 -1.47
N GLY A 44 -15.46 9.83 -2.57
CA GLY A 44 -16.36 10.92 -2.98
C GLY A 44 -17.74 10.34 -3.36
N GLY A 45 -18.75 10.56 -2.50
CA GLY A 45 -19.98 9.76 -2.46
C GLY A 45 -20.88 9.80 -3.71
N PHE A 46 -20.76 10.77 -4.60
CA PHE A 46 -21.68 10.93 -5.74
C PHE A 46 -21.18 10.26 -7.02
N PHE A 47 -19.89 10.38 -7.32
CA PHE A 47 -19.32 9.88 -8.59
C PHE A 47 -19.27 8.36 -8.68
N ARG A 48 -19.11 7.68 -7.54
CA ARG A 48 -18.98 6.21 -7.47
C ARG A 48 -20.28 5.47 -7.78
N LYS A 49 -21.42 6.07 -7.45
CA LYS A 49 -22.75 5.45 -7.72
C LYS A 49 -23.09 5.43 -9.21
N MET A 50 -22.59 6.41 -9.96
CA MET A 50 -22.87 6.57 -11.40
C MET A 50 -21.94 5.70 -12.27
N MET A 51 -20.71 5.39 -11.80
CA MET A 51 -19.69 4.70 -12.60
C MET A 51 -19.61 3.17 -12.38
N LYS A 52 -20.47 2.58 -11.54
CA LYS A 52 -20.57 1.11 -11.38
C LYS A 52 -20.94 0.36 -12.68
N PHE A 53 -21.40 1.06 -13.69
CA PHE A 53 -21.93 0.50 -14.94
C PHE A 53 -21.02 0.66 -16.15
N THR A 54 -19.83 1.25 -16.03
CA THR A 54 -18.95 1.48 -17.18
C THR A 54 -17.58 0.83 -16.99
N GLN A 55 -16.98 0.36 -18.10
CA GLN A 55 -15.64 -0.25 -18.16
C GLN A 55 -14.48 0.73 -17.79
N TRP A 56 -14.80 1.87 -17.22
CA TRP A 56 -13.85 2.95 -16.88
C TRP A 56 -13.26 2.83 -15.47
N LYS A 57 -13.54 1.75 -14.76
CA LYS A 57 -13.06 1.50 -13.38
C LYS A 57 -11.54 1.65 -13.22
N THR A 58 -10.78 1.22 -14.23
CA THR A 58 -9.31 1.17 -14.20
C THR A 58 -8.62 2.54 -14.29
N ARG A 59 -9.40 3.63 -14.43
CA ARG A 59 -8.88 4.99 -14.58
C ARG A 59 -9.38 5.96 -13.51
N MET A 60 -10.08 5.44 -12.51
CA MET A 60 -10.68 6.29 -11.48
C MET A 60 -9.62 6.93 -10.58
N SER A 61 -9.88 8.16 -10.18
CA SER A 61 -9.14 8.79 -9.09
C SER A 61 -9.43 8.06 -7.79
N PHE A 62 -8.43 7.91 -6.94
CA PHE A 62 -8.60 7.44 -5.57
C PHE A 62 -7.80 8.30 -4.60
N HIS A 63 -8.23 8.30 -3.36
CA HIS A 63 -7.54 8.91 -2.24
C HIS A 63 -7.61 7.97 -1.04
N ILE A 64 -6.45 7.58 -0.52
CA ILE A 64 -6.29 6.66 0.60
C ILE A 64 -5.61 7.41 1.74
N GLU A 65 -6.07 7.19 2.94
CA GLU A 65 -5.47 7.71 4.16
C GLU A 65 -4.98 6.57 5.04
N PHE A 66 -3.78 6.73 5.57
CA PHE A 66 -3.19 5.87 6.60
C PHE A 66 -3.30 6.58 7.93
N HIS A 67 -3.97 5.96 8.86
CA HIS A 67 -4.21 6.47 10.19
C HIS A 67 -3.31 5.73 11.19
N ASP A 68 -2.62 6.47 12.04
CA ASP A 68 -1.95 5.95 13.23
C ASP A 68 -2.95 5.94 14.39
N LEU A 69 -3.21 4.75 14.94
CA LEU A 69 -4.14 4.55 16.05
C LEU A 69 -3.42 4.32 17.39
N GLU A 70 -2.09 4.35 17.42
CA GLU A 70 -1.33 4.13 18.64
C GLU A 70 -1.56 5.23 19.66
N GLY A 71 -1.66 4.81 20.93
CA GLY A 71 -1.91 5.74 22.03
C GLY A 71 -3.30 6.38 22.04
N GLY A 72 -4.28 5.76 21.37
CA GLY A 72 -5.67 6.25 21.32
C GLY A 72 -5.86 7.50 20.44
N ARG A 73 -4.89 7.79 19.58
CA ARG A 73 -4.98 8.84 18.56
C ARG A 73 -5.58 8.27 17.27
N ASP A 74 -6.15 9.16 16.49
CA ASP A 74 -6.54 8.89 15.10
C ASP A 74 -5.96 10.03 14.26
N GLU A 75 -4.73 9.80 13.78
CA GLU A 75 -3.96 10.82 13.05
C GLU A 75 -3.63 10.30 11.65
N VAL A 76 -3.96 11.09 10.62
CA VAL A 76 -3.54 10.79 9.25
C VAL A 76 -2.04 11.03 9.13
N VAL A 77 -1.29 9.96 8.91
CA VAL A 77 0.19 9.99 8.84
C VAL A 77 0.73 9.87 7.42
N LEU A 78 -0.04 9.24 6.51
CA LEU A 78 0.26 9.17 5.08
C LEU A 78 -1.02 9.31 4.27
N THR A 79 -0.86 9.89 3.09
CA THR A 79 -1.91 9.91 2.06
C THR A 79 -1.36 9.37 0.75
N VAL A 80 -2.19 8.61 0.03
CA VAL A 80 -1.88 8.07 -1.28
C VAL A 80 -2.98 8.49 -2.24
N SER A 81 -2.61 9.20 -3.29
CA SER A 81 -3.58 9.73 -4.24
C SER A 81 -3.20 9.47 -5.68
N ARG A 82 -4.21 9.16 -6.48
CA ARG A 82 -4.11 9.04 -7.92
C ARG A 82 -5.15 9.94 -8.56
N PRO A 83 -4.75 10.96 -9.35
CA PRO A 83 -5.70 11.72 -10.14
C PRO A 83 -6.25 10.88 -11.29
N PHE A 84 -7.38 11.29 -11.84
CA PHE A 84 -7.89 10.70 -13.08
C PHE A 84 -6.89 10.91 -14.22
N THR A 85 -6.47 9.85 -14.91
CA THR A 85 -5.50 9.95 -16.03
C THR A 85 -5.88 9.05 -17.20
N TRP A 86 -5.62 9.54 -18.44
CA TRP A 86 -5.90 8.78 -19.67
C TRP A 86 -4.79 7.80 -20.04
N PHE A 87 -3.50 8.09 -19.73
CA PHE A 87 -2.37 7.36 -20.32
C PHE A 87 -1.34 6.79 -19.33
N ARG A 88 -1.08 7.43 -18.20
CA ARG A 88 -0.10 6.97 -17.21
C ARG A 88 -0.63 7.20 -15.80
N SER A 89 -0.76 6.11 -15.06
CA SER A 89 -1.12 6.19 -13.65
C SER A 89 0.12 6.49 -12.82
N VAL A 90 0.23 7.72 -12.33
CA VAL A 90 1.21 8.10 -11.32
C VAL A 90 0.46 8.26 -10.01
N VAL A 91 0.88 7.50 -9.02
CA VAL A 91 0.34 7.57 -7.66
C VAL A 91 1.29 8.41 -6.82
N THR A 92 0.78 9.44 -6.18
CA THR A 92 1.55 10.31 -5.30
C THR A 92 1.35 9.90 -3.84
N VAL A 93 2.44 9.83 -3.09
CA VAL A 93 2.44 9.59 -1.64
C VAL A 93 2.91 10.86 -0.95
N ALA A 94 2.14 11.31 0.05
CA ALA A 94 2.50 12.45 0.88
C ALA A 94 2.35 12.08 2.37
N ASP A 95 3.03 12.80 3.25
CA ASP A 95 2.83 12.67 4.71
C ASP A 95 1.56 13.39 5.17
N GLY A 96 1.22 13.26 6.46
CA GLY A 96 0.03 13.87 7.06
C GLY A 96 -0.01 15.39 6.99
N THR A 97 1.12 16.07 6.68
CA THR A 97 1.18 17.51 6.46
C THR A 97 0.95 17.90 4.99
N GLY A 98 0.89 16.92 4.09
CA GLY A 98 0.77 17.12 2.65
C GLY A 98 2.10 17.24 1.92
N ARG A 99 3.25 17.09 2.60
CA ARG A 99 4.56 17.05 1.95
C ARG A 99 4.71 15.79 1.12
N VAL A 100 4.99 15.93 -0.17
CA VAL A 100 5.20 14.80 -1.07
C VAL A 100 6.47 14.03 -0.67
N LEU A 101 6.32 12.74 -0.40
CA LEU A 101 7.41 11.81 -0.08
C LEU A 101 7.97 11.15 -1.34
N GLY A 102 7.11 10.93 -2.33
CA GLY A 102 7.49 10.29 -3.58
C GLY A 102 6.29 9.87 -4.41
N ARG A 103 6.58 9.04 -5.43
CA ARG A 103 5.57 8.58 -6.38
C ARG A 103 5.77 7.12 -6.73
N PHE A 104 4.67 6.45 -7.11
CA PHE A 104 4.72 5.12 -7.70
C PHE A 104 4.43 5.20 -9.19
N ARG A 105 5.28 4.54 -9.99
CA ARG A 105 5.12 4.41 -11.44
C ARG A 105 5.00 2.94 -11.80
N GLN A 106 3.92 2.58 -12.46
CA GLN A 106 3.67 1.20 -12.89
C GLN A 106 4.00 1.01 -14.37
N LYS A 107 4.41 -0.21 -14.71
CA LYS A 107 4.47 -0.67 -16.10
C LYS A 107 3.16 -1.40 -16.42
N LEU A 108 2.25 -0.74 -17.14
CA LEU A 108 0.89 -1.20 -17.41
C LEU A 108 0.80 -2.46 -18.30
N LEU A 109 1.88 -2.85 -18.97
CA LEU A 109 1.88 -3.95 -19.97
C LEU A 109 2.89 -5.05 -19.61
N SER A 110 3.00 -5.43 -18.34
CA SER A 110 3.89 -6.50 -17.91
C SER A 110 3.11 -7.69 -17.37
N ILE A 111 3.47 -8.90 -17.83
CA ILE A 111 2.94 -10.19 -17.32
C ILE A 111 3.24 -10.35 -15.82
N SER A 112 4.28 -9.72 -15.31
CA SER A 112 4.59 -9.61 -13.89
C SER A 112 4.44 -8.16 -13.44
N PRO A 113 3.73 -7.88 -12.35
CA PRO A 113 3.59 -6.54 -11.81
C PRO A 113 4.96 -5.99 -11.44
N LYS A 114 5.26 -4.82 -11.97
CA LYS A 114 6.49 -4.08 -11.69
C LYS A 114 6.10 -2.66 -11.31
N MET A 115 6.61 -2.19 -10.18
CA MET A 115 6.37 -0.84 -9.72
C MET A 115 7.69 -0.19 -9.29
N TRP A 116 7.94 1.00 -9.83
CA TRP A 116 9.06 1.85 -9.42
C TRP A 116 8.61 2.80 -8.34
N VAL A 117 9.43 2.91 -7.32
CA VAL A 117 9.31 3.89 -6.25
C VAL A 117 10.23 5.04 -6.60
N LEU A 118 9.67 6.23 -6.75
CA LEU A 118 10.39 7.45 -7.11
C LEU A 118 10.42 8.40 -5.93
N ASP A 119 11.55 9.09 -5.73
CA ASP A 119 11.64 10.21 -4.80
C ASP A 119 10.86 11.44 -5.30
N PRO A 120 10.75 12.54 -4.53
CA PRO A 120 10.08 13.75 -4.99
C PRO A 120 10.71 14.38 -6.24
N ALA A 121 12.02 14.21 -6.45
CA ALA A 121 12.74 14.68 -7.62
C ALA A 121 12.51 13.82 -8.87
N GLY A 122 11.94 12.62 -8.70
CA GLY A 122 11.65 11.66 -9.79
C GLY A 122 12.74 10.62 -10.02
N ASN A 123 13.74 10.54 -9.14
CA ASN A 123 14.76 9.49 -9.21
C ASN A 123 14.18 8.15 -8.73
N GLU A 124 14.58 7.06 -9.37
CA GLU A 124 14.20 5.70 -8.96
C GLU A 124 15.01 5.30 -7.70
N VAL A 125 14.32 5.15 -6.56
CA VAL A 125 14.92 4.83 -5.26
C VAL A 125 14.68 3.40 -4.82
N ALA A 126 13.65 2.77 -5.37
CA ALA A 126 13.39 1.35 -5.15
C ALA A 126 12.55 0.77 -6.29
N PHE A 127 12.55 -0.56 -6.35
CA PHE A 127 11.81 -1.31 -7.34
C PHE A 127 11.09 -2.49 -6.67
N LEU A 128 9.77 -2.59 -6.87
CA LEU A 128 8.95 -3.71 -6.43
C LEU A 128 8.81 -4.73 -7.55
N LYS A 129 9.21 -5.96 -7.28
CA LYS A 129 9.12 -7.11 -8.18
C LYS A 129 8.57 -8.32 -7.43
N GLY A 130 7.73 -9.10 -8.06
CA GLY A 130 7.25 -10.34 -7.47
C GLY A 130 6.08 -10.98 -8.19
N ASP A 131 5.45 -11.94 -7.52
CA ASP A 131 4.26 -12.65 -7.98
C ASP A 131 3.02 -12.15 -7.23
N TRP A 132 2.08 -11.58 -7.98
CA TRP A 132 0.80 -11.13 -7.45
C TRP A 132 -0.10 -12.26 -6.97
N LYS A 133 -0.15 -13.35 -7.72
CA LYS A 133 -1.01 -14.49 -7.37
C LYS A 133 -0.58 -15.14 -6.06
N GLY A 134 0.74 -15.19 -5.85
CA GLY A 134 1.33 -15.71 -4.61
C GLY A 134 1.50 -14.66 -3.51
N TRP A 135 1.24 -13.38 -3.77
CA TRP A 135 1.54 -12.29 -2.83
C TRP A 135 2.96 -12.39 -2.26
N ASN A 136 3.93 -12.49 -3.16
CA ASN A 136 5.33 -12.62 -2.80
C ASN A 136 6.14 -11.58 -3.58
N PHE A 137 6.44 -10.48 -2.92
CA PHE A 137 7.14 -9.34 -3.51
C PHE A 137 8.41 -9.03 -2.76
N THR A 138 9.38 -8.48 -3.49
CA THR A 138 10.63 -7.97 -2.93
C THR A 138 10.85 -6.55 -3.41
N PHE A 139 11.21 -5.67 -2.49
CA PHE A 139 11.73 -4.35 -2.79
C PHE A 139 13.25 -4.40 -2.89
N THR A 140 13.80 -3.85 -3.95
CA THR A 140 15.24 -3.73 -4.13
C THR A 140 15.63 -2.30 -4.51
N ASP A 141 16.86 -1.90 -4.17
CA ASP A 141 17.47 -0.71 -4.72
C ASP A 141 18.09 -0.98 -6.12
N ALA A 142 18.75 0.03 -6.68
CA ALA A 142 19.42 -0.07 -7.98
C ALA A 142 20.60 -1.07 -7.99
N ALA A 143 21.20 -1.35 -6.82
CA ALA A 143 22.26 -2.33 -6.64
C ALA A 143 21.74 -3.74 -6.31
N ALA A 144 20.41 -3.95 -6.39
CA ALA A 144 19.72 -5.18 -6.05
C ALA A 144 19.79 -5.59 -4.57
N HIS A 145 20.13 -4.68 -3.65
CA HIS A 145 19.99 -4.96 -2.23
C HIS A 145 18.52 -5.02 -1.84
N VAL A 146 18.16 -5.98 -0.98
CA VAL A 146 16.80 -6.16 -0.50
C VAL A 146 16.48 -5.10 0.56
N LEU A 147 15.52 -4.24 0.25
CA LEU A 147 15.01 -3.19 1.13
C LEU A 147 13.79 -3.63 1.95
N GLY A 148 13.12 -4.68 1.53
CA GLY A 148 11.95 -5.22 2.21
C GLY A 148 11.25 -6.30 1.40
N THR A 149 10.30 -6.98 2.03
CA THR A 149 9.49 -8.03 1.42
C THR A 149 8.02 -7.90 1.78
N VAL A 150 7.15 -8.45 0.94
CA VAL A 150 5.72 -8.62 1.20
C VAL A 150 5.37 -10.08 0.95
N THR A 151 4.77 -10.74 1.92
CA THR A 151 4.46 -12.18 1.80
C THR A 151 3.18 -12.56 2.54
N LYS A 152 2.42 -13.52 2.00
CA LYS A 152 1.34 -14.21 2.71
C LYS A 152 1.84 -15.27 3.70
N LYS A 153 3.08 -15.71 3.58
CA LYS A 153 3.66 -16.76 4.41
C LYS A 153 4.57 -16.13 5.45
N TRP A 154 4.12 -16.07 6.69
CA TRP A 154 4.97 -15.62 7.79
C TRP A 154 4.92 -16.63 8.95
N ALA A 155 6.08 -17.05 9.43
CA ALA A 155 6.22 -18.11 10.42
C ALA A 155 5.79 -17.69 11.85
N GLY A 156 5.61 -16.40 12.09
CA GLY A 156 5.33 -15.86 13.44
C GLY A 156 3.85 -15.69 13.78
N ILE A 157 2.93 -15.83 12.83
CA ILE A 157 1.49 -15.69 13.06
C ILE A 157 0.82 -17.03 12.75
N GLY A 158 -0.06 -17.49 13.65
CA GLY A 158 -0.79 -18.74 13.46
C GLY A 158 -1.59 -18.78 12.15
N LYS A 159 -1.76 -19.97 11.60
CA LYS A 159 -2.48 -20.19 10.32
C LYS A 159 -3.88 -19.58 10.30
N GLU A 160 -4.47 -19.33 11.45
CA GLU A 160 -5.81 -18.77 11.61
C GLU A 160 -5.95 -17.32 11.06
N PHE A 161 -4.85 -16.57 11.03
CA PHE A 161 -4.85 -15.19 10.48
C PHE A 161 -4.77 -15.12 8.96
N PHE A 162 -4.41 -16.23 8.29
CA PHE A 162 -4.26 -16.29 6.83
C PHE A 162 -5.46 -16.95 6.12
N THR A 163 -6.57 -17.14 6.81
CA THR A 163 -7.76 -17.82 6.27
C THR A 163 -8.58 -16.93 5.33
N SER A 164 -8.45 -15.62 5.39
CA SER A 164 -9.07 -14.70 4.43
C SER A 164 -8.10 -14.34 3.31
N ALA A 165 -8.61 -14.17 2.10
CA ALA A 165 -7.84 -14.22 0.85
C ALA A 165 -6.70 -13.20 0.73
N ASP A 166 -6.75 -12.05 1.39
CA ASP A 166 -5.88 -10.91 1.06
C ASP A 166 -5.06 -10.34 2.25
N ASN A 167 -4.76 -11.19 3.24
CA ASN A 167 -3.87 -10.82 4.35
C ASN A 167 -2.40 -11.04 3.96
N TYR A 168 -1.53 -10.11 4.34
CA TYR A 168 -0.09 -10.21 4.06
C TYR A 168 0.75 -9.48 5.10
N VAL A 169 2.03 -9.80 5.14
CA VAL A 169 3.03 -9.13 6.00
C VAL A 169 3.93 -8.28 5.13
N ILE A 170 4.18 -7.06 5.57
CA ILE A 170 5.20 -6.16 5.05
C ILE A 170 6.36 -6.22 6.03
N ASP A 171 7.54 -6.56 5.54
CA ASP A 171 8.77 -6.55 6.32
C ASP A 171 9.79 -5.62 5.67
N ILE A 172 10.22 -4.59 6.40
CA ILE A 172 11.15 -3.57 5.94
C ILE A 172 12.53 -3.86 6.52
N SER A 173 13.48 -4.16 5.65
CA SER A 173 14.84 -4.48 6.02
C SER A 173 15.53 -3.32 6.76
N PRO A 174 16.44 -3.59 7.72
CA PRO A 174 17.34 -2.58 8.27
C PRO A 174 18.22 -1.90 7.21
N ALA A 175 18.44 -2.53 6.06
CA ALA A 175 19.14 -1.93 4.93
C ALA A 175 18.35 -0.76 4.28
N CYS A 176 17.03 -0.70 4.50
CA CYS A 176 16.21 0.42 4.03
C CYS A 176 16.49 1.66 4.89
N GLN A 177 17.39 2.51 4.41
CA GLN A 177 17.78 3.74 5.08
C GLN A 177 16.86 4.90 4.65
N GLY A 178 16.56 5.80 5.59
CA GLY A 178 15.75 6.98 5.36
C GLY A 178 14.26 6.79 5.63
N ALA A 179 13.71 7.69 6.45
CA ALA A 179 12.32 7.62 6.91
C ALA A 179 11.33 7.72 5.74
N ASP A 180 11.58 8.56 4.75
CA ASP A 180 10.67 8.73 3.62
C ASP A 180 10.60 7.49 2.73
N LEU A 181 11.75 6.82 2.49
CA LEU A 181 11.76 5.57 1.73
C LEU A 181 11.00 4.46 2.47
N ARG A 182 11.18 4.32 3.79
CA ARG A 182 10.44 3.34 4.60
C ARG A 182 8.92 3.56 4.49
N ARG A 183 8.47 4.81 4.56
CA ARG A 183 7.05 5.18 4.39
C ARG A 183 6.52 4.84 3.00
N LEU A 184 7.32 5.06 1.96
CA LEU A 184 6.98 4.66 0.60
C LEU A 184 6.85 3.14 0.48
N LEU A 185 7.78 2.38 1.08
CA LEU A 185 7.70 0.92 1.07
C LEU A 185 6.49 0.38 1.82
N LEU A 186 6.07 1.02 2.90
CA LEU A 186 4.84 0.68 3.62
C LEU A 186 3.58 0.91 2.74
N ALA A 187 3.52 2.03 2.04
CA ALA A 187 2.37 2.38 1.20
C ALA A 187 2.28 1.56 -0.10
N ALA A 188 3.41 1.09 -0.63
CA ALA A 188 3.49 0.49 -1.95
C ALA A 188 2.66 -0.79 -2.11
N PRO A 189 2.67 -1.79 -1.18
CA PRO A 189 1.88 -3.01 -1.34
C PRO A 189 0.37 -2.74 -1.34
N ILE A 190 -0.10 -1.86 -0.45
CA ILE A 190 -1.51 -1.49 -0.33
C ILE A 190 -1.96 -0.75 -1.60
N THR A 191 -1.12 0.18 -2.10
CA THR A 191 -1.37 0.86 -3.37
C THR A 191 -1.42 -0.13 -4.53
N ALA A 192 -0.49 -1.06 -4.53
CA ALA A 192 -0.42 -2.08 -5.54
C ALA A 192 -1.70 -2.95 -5.51
N ASP A 193 -2.14 -3.42 -4.35
CA ASP A 193 -3.37 -4.20 -4.19
C ASP A 193 -4.59 -3.48 -4.76
N MET A 194 -4.77 -2.23 -4.40
CA MET A 194 -5.89 -1.43 -4.90
C MET A 194 -5.86 -1.24 -6.41
N VAL A 195 -4.69 -0.94 -6.95
CA VAL A 195 -4.57 -0.70 -8.39
C VAL A 195 -4.76 -2.00 -9.19
N TYR A 196 -4.22 -3.12 -8.73
CA TYR A 196 -4.33 -4.37 -9.47
C TYR A 196 -5.70 -5.04 -9.34
N LYS A 197 -6.41 -4.87 -8.22
CA LYS A 197 -7.82 -5.30 -8.10
C LYS A 197 -8.76 -4.61 -9.08
N GLU A 198 -8.37 -3.43 -9.58
CA GLU A 198 -9.13 -2.76 -10.64
C GLU A 198 -9.01 -3.46 -12.01
N TYR A 199 -7.96 -4.28 -12.21
CA TYR A 199 -7.70 -4.99 -13.48
C TYR A 199 -8.12 -6.47 -13.46
N ALA A 200 -8.52 -7.00 -12.30
CA ALA A 200 -9.02 -8.36 -12.13
C ALA A 200 -10.54 -8.43 -12.26
#